data_940ff157d39683d7381735ec8eccf8d5
#
_entry.id   940ff157d39683d7381735ec8eccf8d5
#
_cell.length_a   1.000
_cell.length_b   1.000
_cell.length_c   1.000
_cell.angle_alpha   90.00
_cell.angle_beta   90.00
_cell.angle_gamma   90.00
#
_symmetry.space_group_name_H-M   'P 1'
#
loop_
_entity.id
_entity.type
_entity.pdbx_description
1 polymer ?
#
loop_
_entity_poly.entity_id
_entity_poly.type
_entity_poly.pdbx_seq_one_letter_code
_entity_poly.pdbx_strand_id
1 'polypeptide(L)'
;MKILLSTGNGRLHLITSARYLKKTKINIDVLTGWLPKSETSITIKLASFLTGHKNLASGMQKRLTPGTGIRMISCALPEFFTQFLFLLSKKTGIITKDVAATIGWTFFGWYSSFYIKDYDIFHVRAGAGCGGAIAKAKKQGMKVITDYSIAHPSFFDESVN
;
A
#
# COMPACT_ATOMS: atom_id res chain seq x y z
N MET A 1 -8.30 9.06 19.88
CA MET A 1 -7.49 7.98 19.28
C MET A 1 -7.41 8.21 17.78
N LYS A 2 -6.19 8.25 17.25
CA LYS A 2 -5.88 8.51 15.85
C LYS A 2 -5.11 7.33 15.26
N ILE A 3 -5.61 6.76 14.16
CA ILE A 3 -5.05 5.56 13.53
C ILE A 3 -4.48 5.92 12.16
N LEU A 4 -3.25 5.51 11.89
CA LEU A 4 -2.69 5.48 10.56
C LEU A 4 -2.74 4.05 10.03
N LEU A 5 -3.49 3.84 8.95
CA LEU A 5 -3.63 2.54 8.31
C LEU A 5 -2.84 2.53 7.00
N SER A 6 -1.94 1.56 6.81
CA SER A 6 -1.14 1.43 5.59
C SER A 6 -1.51 0.18 4.80
N THR A 7 -2.07 0.38 3.61
CA THR A 7 -2.43 -0.72 2.70
C THR A 7 -1.28 -1.18 1.83
N GLY A 8 -0.21 -0.39 1.75
CA GLY A 8 0.87 -0.63 0.80
C GLY A 8 0.50 -0.28 -0.64
N ASN A 9 1.22 -0.86 -1.57
CA ASN A 9 0.95 -0.70 -3.00
C ASN A 9 -0.37 -1.40 -3.35
N GLY A 10 -1.32 -0.62 -3.83
CA GLY A 10 -2.61 -1.14 -4.25
C GLY A 10 -3.70 -1.08 -3.18
N ARG A 11 -4.90 -1.47 -3.58
CA ARG A 11 -6.11 -1.41 -2.77
C ARG A 11 -6.42 -2.76 -2.19
N LEU A 12 -6.63 -2.80 -0.91
CA LEU A 12 -6.83 -4.02 -0.17
C LEU A 12 -8.02 -3.91 0.79
N HIS A 13 -8.42 -5.04 1.35
CA HIS A 13 -9.47 -5.18 2.36
C HIS A 13 -9.35 -4.20 3.54
N LEU A 14 -8.14 -3.75 3.90
CA LEU A 14 -7.91 -2.78 4.95
C LEU A 14 -8.65 -1.44 4.76
N ILE A 15 -8.96 -1.05 3.51
CA ILE A 15 -9.78 0.16 3.28
C ILE A 15 -11.23 -0.07 3.76
N THR A 16 -11.72 -1.29 3.63
CA THR A 16 -13.03 -1.66 4.16
C THR A 16 -13.04 -1.55 5.68
N SER A 17 -12.00 -2.07 6.34
CA SER A 17 -11.82 -1.92 7.78
C SER A 17 -11.77 -0.44 8.20
N ALA A 18 -11.05 0.41 7.46
CA ALA A 18 -11.01 1.85 7.71
C ALA A 18 -12.41 2.50 7.65
N ARG A 19 -13.24 2.08 6.68
CA ARG A 19 -14.63 2.57 6.55
C ARG A 19 -15.49 2.20 7.76
N TYR A 20 -15.38 0.97 8.26
CA TYR A 20 -16.12 0.54 9.45
C TYR A 20 -15.64 1.28 10.69
N LEU A 21 -14.34 1.40 10.91
CA LEU A 21 -13.76 2.14 12.03
C LEU A 21 -14.13 3.63 11.99
N LYS A 22 -14.25 4.23 10.82
CA LYS A 22 -14.70 5.63 10.69
C LYS A 22 -16.13 5.83 11.17
N LYS A 23 -17.02 4.84 11.02
CA LYS A 23 -18.39 4.89 11.53
C LYS A 23 -18.42 4.97 13.07
N THR A 24 -17.41 4.49 13.76
CA THR A 24 -17.27 4.55 15.22
C THR A 24 -16.65 5.85 15.71
N LYS A 25 -16.58 6.90 14.87
CA LYS A 25 -16.01 8.23 15.16
C LYS A 25 -14.50 8.22 15.47
N ILE A 26 -13.81 7.14 15.14
CA ILE A 26 -12.35 7.07 15.25
C ILE A 26 -11.71 7.89 14.12
N ASN A 27 -10.67 8.67 14.44
CA ASN A 27 -9.94 9.43 13.44
C ASN A 27 -8.95 8.51 12.72
N ILE A 28 -9.15 8.33 11.40
CA ILE A 28 -8.37 7.40 10.58
C ILE A 28 -7.87 8.11 9.34
N ASP A 29 -6.56 8.00 9.12
CA ASP A 29 -5.91 8.33 7.85
C ASP A 29 -5.38 7.05 7.20
N VAL A 30 -5.39 7.00 5.87
CA VAL A 30 -4.97 5.82 5.11
C VAL A 30 -3.82 6.17 4.19
N LEU A 31 -2.69 5.46 4.37
CA LEU A 31 -1.56 5.42 3.43
C LEU A 31 -1.82 4.33 2.39
N THR A 32 -1.73 4.70 1.13
CA THR A 32 -1.91 3.75 0.03
C THR A 32 -0.99 4.12 -1.13
N GLY A 33 -0.90 3.27 -2.13
CA GLY A 33 -0.19 3.56 -3.36
C GLY A 33 -0.79 4.75 -4.12
N TRP A 34 -0.63 4.76 -5.42
CA TRP A 34 -1.11 5.86 -6.26
C TRP A 34 -2.64 5.99 -6.24
N LEU A 35 -3.10 7.22 -5.99
CA LEU A 35 -4.50 7.62 -6.07
C LEU A 35 -4.65 8.67 -7.18
N PRO A 36 -5.20 8.32 -8.33
CA PRO A 36 -5.48 9.30 -9.37
C PRO A 36 -6.56 10.29 -8.89
N LYS A 37 -6.41 11.56 -9.26
CA LYS A 37 -7.38 12.61 -8.88
C LYS A 37 -8.71 12.50 -9.63
N SER A 38 -8.68 11.96 -10.85
CA SER A 38 -9.85 11.74 -11.68
C SER A 38 -9.60 10.63 -12.69
N GLU A 39 -10.66 10.04 -13.26
CA GLU A 39 -10.57 9.03 -14.32
C GLU A 39 -9.92 9.55 -15.60
N THR A 40 -10.08 10.84 -15.87
CA THR A 40 -9.54 11.53 -17.06
C THR A 40 -8.13 12.06 -16.87
N SER A 41 -7.51 11.76 -15.70
CA SER A 41 -6.17 12.26 -15.39
C SER A 41 -5.15 11.86 -16.46
N ILE A 42 -4.33 12.83 -16.89
CA ILE A 42 -3.21 12.61 -17.82
C ILE A 42 -2.30 11.48 -17.32
N THR A 43 -2.17 11.33 -16.01
CA THR A 43 -1.38 10.26 -15.40
C THR A 43 -1.96 8.87 -15.66
N ILE A 44 -3.29 8.71 -15.72
CA ILE A 44 -3.93 7.44 -16.10
C ILE A 44 -3.68 7.13 -17.58
N LYS A 45 -3.81 8.14 -18.45
CA LYS A 45 -3.54 7.98 -19.89
C LYS A 45 -2.09 7.58 -20.15
N LEU A 46 -1.15 8.24 -19.47
CA LEU A 46 0.27 7.93 -19.57
C LEU A 46 0.58 6.53 -19.03
N ALA A 47 0.03 6.15 -17.88
CA ALA A 47 0.20 4.82 -17.33
C ALA A 47 -0.42 3.73 -18.22
N SER A 48 -1.59 3.98 -18.83
CA SER A 48 -2.23 3.09 -19.82
C SER A 48 -1.34 2.89 -21.04
N PHE A 49 -0.77 3.96 -21.55
CA PHE A 49 0.16 3.92 -22.69
C PHE A 49 1.42 3.11 -22.37
N LEU A 50 2.05 3.38 -21.22
CA LEU A 50 3.29 2.70 -20.79
C LEU A 50 3.09 1.21 -20.48
N THR A 51 1.94 0.84 -19.94
CA THR A 51 1.65 -0.55 -19.55
C THR A 51 0.95 -1.36 -20.65
N GLY A 52 0.47 -0.72 -21.71
CA GLY A 52 -0.33 -1.36 -22.76
C GLY A 52 -1.71 -1.84 -22.29
N HIS A 53 -2.12 -1.54 -21.05
CA HIS A 53 -3.40 -1.94 -20.49
C HIS A 53 -4.52 -0.98 -20.87
N LYS A 54 -5.28 -1.30 -21.91
CA LYS A 54 -6.42 -0.50 -22.39
C LYS A 54 -7.52 -0.24 -21.31
N ASN A 55 -7.64 -1.12 -20.32
CA ASN A 55 -8.64 -1.05 -19.24
C ASN A 55 -8.10 -0.53 -17.91
N LEU A 56 -6.94 0.13 -17.91
CA LEU A 56 -6.36 0.66 -16.67
C LEU A 56 -7.30 1.65 -15.97
N ALA A 57 -7.99 2.47 -16.73
CA ALA A 57 -8.97 3.45 -16.22
C ALA A 57 -10.10 2.78 -15.42
N SER A 58 -10.69 1.70 -15.94
CA SER A 58 -11.77 0.99 -15.24
C SER A 58 -11.29 0.27 -13.97
N GLY A 59 -10.08 -0.28 -13.99
CA GLY A 59 -9.44 -0.84 -12.79
C GLY A 59 -9.12 0.22 -11.74
N MET A 60 -8.77 1.43 -12.17
CA MET A 60 -8.50 2.57 -11.29
C MET A 60 -9.75 3.24 -10.74
N GLN A 61 -10.91 3.07 -11.38
CA GLN A 61 -12.20 3.57 -10.89
C GLN A 61 -12.48 3.12 -9.45
N LYS A 62 -12.10 1.88 -9.11
CA LYS A 62 -12.18 1.33 -7.75
C LYS A 62 -11.26 2.06 -6.75
N ARG A 63 -10.23 2.77 -7.22
CA ARG A 63 -9.32 3.58 -6.41
C ARG A 63 -9.81 5.02 -6.23
N LEU A 64 -10.64 5.50 -7.12
CA LEU A 64 -11.35 6.77 -7.03
C LEU A 64 -12.50 6.61 -6.04
N THR A 65 -12.25 6.57 -4.76
CA THR A 65 -13.37 6.42 -3.83
C THR A 65 -13.75 7.77 -3.28
N PRO A 66 -14.88 8.30 -3.70
CA PRO A 66 -15.48 9.46 -3.09
C PRO A 66 -16.11 9.12 -1.74
N GLY A 67 -16.15 10.10 -0.88
CA GLY A 67 -17.24 10.19 0.07
C GLY A 67 -17.11 9.43 1.40
N THR A 68 -15.92 8.94 1.79
CA THR A 68 -15.79 8.25 3.08
C THR A 68 -15.43 9.18 4.26
N GLY A 69 -15.09 10.44 3.98
CA GLY A 69 -14.56 11.36 5.00
C GLY A 69 -13.23 10.88 5.62
N ILE A 70 -12.57 9.91 4.98
CA ILE A 70 -11.27 9.38 5.37
C ILE A 70 -10.20 10.11 4.57
N ARG A 71 -9.21 10.66 5.26
CA ARG A 71 -8.05 11.26 4.61
C ARG A 71 -7.18 10.18 4.00
N MET A 72 -6.99 10.24 2.69
CA MET A 72 -6.14 9.32 1.94
C MET A 72 -4.81 10.00 1.60
N ILE A 73 -3.70 9.33 1.93
CA ILE A 73 -2.34 9.79 1.65
C ILE A 73 -1.79 8.91 0.53
N SER A 74 -1.55 9.52 -0.63
CA SER A 74 -1.06 8.80 -1.82
C SER A 74 0.46 8.72 -1.83
N CYS A 75 0.98 7.49 -1.85
CA CYS A 75 2.39 7.16 -2.05
C CYS A 75 2.62 6.71 -3.51
N ALA A 76 2.44 7.62 -4.46
CA ALA A 76 2.49 7.29 -5.89
C ALA A 76 3.88 6.83 -6.35
N LEU A 77 4.94 7.51 -5.89
CA LEU A 77 6.31 7.24 -6.31
C LEU A 77 6.73 5.78 -6.04
N PRO A 78 6.54 5.20 -4.84
CA PRO A 78 6.84 3.80 -4.59
C PRO A 78 6.04 2.83 -5.47
N GLU A 79 4.78 3.13 -5.75
CA GLU A 79 3.98 2.27 -6.61
C GLU A 79 4.50 2.28 -8.06
N PHE A 80 4.79 3.45 -8.63
CA PHE A 80 5.38 3.54 -9.97
C PHE A 80 6.74 2.85 -10.04
N PHE A 81 7.58 3.01 -9.04
CA PHE A 81 8.86 2.32 -8.94
C PHE A 81 8.67 0.79 -8.90
N THR A 82 7.74 0.30 -8.10
CA THR A 82 7.42 -1.14 -8.04
C THR A 82 6.94 -1.67 -9.38
N GLN A 83 6.07 -0.93 -10.08
CA GLN A 83 5.61 -1.33 -11.42
C GLN A 83 6.75 -1.34 -12.44
N PHE A 84 7.66 -0.37 -12.37
CA PHE A 84 8.86 -0.36 -13.18
C PHE A 84 9.72 -1.61 -12.95
N LEU A 85 9.94 -2.01 -11.68
CA LEU A 85 10.69 -3.22 -11.35
C LEU A 85 10.01 -4.48 -11.90
N PHE A 86 8.68 -4.57 -11.83
CA PHE A 86 7.95 -5.69 -12.42
C PHE A 86 8.07 -5.74 -13.95
N LEU A 87 8.05 -4.58 -14.62
CA LEU A 87 8.29 -4.52 -16.06
C LEU A 87 9.72 -4.94 -16.41
N LEU A 88 10.71 -4.50 -15.65
CA LEU A 88 12.10 -4.90 -15.81
C LEU A 88 12.25 -6.41 -15.63
N SER A 89 11.71 -6.97 -14.55
CA SER A 89 11.67 -8.40 -14.30
C SER A 89 11.10 -9.18 -15.49
N LYS A 90 9.94 -8.73 -16.00
CA LYS A 90 9.25 -9.39 -17.11
C LYS A 90 10.02 -9.33 -18.44
N LYS A 91 10.68 -8.18 -18.71
CA LYS A 91 11.34 -7.97 -20.01
C LYS A 91 12.76 -8.52 -20.08
N THR A 92 13.49 -8.45 -19.00
CA THR A 92 14.94 -8.76 -19.00
C THR A 92 15.27 -10.05 -18.27
N GLY A 93 14.44 -10.49 -17.32
CA GLY A 93 14.75 -11.62 -16.46
C GLY A 93 15.90 -11.38 -15.47
N ILE A 94 16.52 -10.18 -15.47
CA ILE A 94 17.69 -9.85 -14.61
C ILE A 94 17.33 -10.00 -13.13
N ILE A 95 16.10 -9.65 -12.75
CA ILE A 95 15.59 -9.82 -11.39
C ILE A 95 14.35 -10.69 -11.41
N THR A 96 14.16 -11.52 -10.39
CA THR A 96 12.95 -12.31 -10.26
C THR A 96 11.79 -11.41 -9.84
N LYS A 97 10.55 -11.88 -10.05
CA LYS A 97 9.34 -11.17 -9.63
C LYS A 97 9.30 -10.96 -8.11
N ASP A 98 9.81 -11.92 -7.34
CA ASP A 98 9.84 -11.85 -5.87
C ASP A 98 10.83 -10.81 -5.37
N VAL A 99 12.01 -10.73 -6.01
CA VAL A 99 13.00 -9.68 -5.73
C VAL A 99 12.42 -8.31 -6.05
N ALA A 100 11.76 -8.16 -7.21
CA ALA A 100 11.10 -6.91 -7.59
C ALA A 100 10.03 -6.50 -6.57
N ALA A 101 9.23 -7.47 -6.11
CA ALA A 101 8.22 -7.24 -5.07
C ALA A 101 8.85 -6.81 -3.74
N THR A 102 9.88 -7.52 -3.28
CA THR A 102 10.59 -7.22 -2.03
C THR A 102 11.18 -5.81 -2.04
N ILE A 103 11.89 -5.44 -3.11
CA ILE A 103 12.45 -4.10 -3.26
C ILE A 103 11.32 -3.05 -3.26
N GLY A 104 10.25 -3.29 -4.02
CA GLY A 104 9.11 -2.39 -4.11
C GLY A 104 8.42 -2.17 -2.76
N TRP A 105 8.20 -3.22 -1.97
CA TRP A 105 7.62 -3.12 -0.64
C TRP A 105 8.54 -2.43 0.36
N THR A 106 9.84 -2.71 0.32
CA THR A 106 10.85 -2.05 1.16
C THR A 106 10.89 -0.55 0.86
N PHE A 107 10.89 -0.19 -0.41
CA PHE A 107 10.85 1.22 -0.82
C PHE A 107 9.55 1.91 -0.41
N PHE A 108 8.40 1.23 -0.55
CA PHE A 108 7.12 1.77 -0.07
C PHE A 108 7.16 2.05 1.44
N GLY A 109 7.63 1.10 2.24
CA GLY A 109 7.72 1.26 3.69
C GLY A 109 8.67 2.39 4.10
N TRP A 110 9.83 2.48 3.46
CA TRP A 110 10.76 3.59 3.68
C TRP A 110 10.09 4.94 3.35
N TYR A 111 9.48 5.07 2.17
CA TYR A 111 8.81 6.30 1.76
C TYR A 111 7.64 6.66 2.69
N SER A 112 6.83 5.67 3.07
CA SER A 112 5.69 5.88 3.95
C SER A 112 6.10 6.33 5.35
N SER A 113 7.33 6.01 5.79
CA SER A 113 7.85 6.42 7.10
C SER A 113 7.88 7.93 7.31
N PHE A 114 7.94 8.73 6.24
CA PHE A 114 7.87 10.19 6.32
C PHE A 114 6.50 10.72 6.78
N TYR A 115 5.45 9.91 6.64
CA TYR A 115 4.08 10.25 7.05
C TYR A 115 3.71 9.67 8.43
N ILE A 116 4.59 8.83 9.02
CA ILE A 116 4.35 8.20 10.32
C ILE A 116 4.76 9.17 11.42
N LYS A 117 3.78 9.98 11.87
CA LYS A 117 3.93 10.92 12.99
C LYS A 117 2.55 11.29 13.56
N ASP A 118 2.50 11.52 14.85
CA ASP A 118 1.30 12.02 15.55
C ASP A 118 0.07 11.10 15.46
N TYR A 119 0.29 9.78 15.51
CA TYR A 119 -0.74 8.77 15.60
C TYR A 119 -0.55 7.90 16.86
N ASP A 120 -1.65 7.34 17.35
CA ASP A 120 -1.65 6.42 18.49
C ASP A 120 -1.38 4.96 18.01
N ILE A 121 -1.92 4.62 16.84
CA ILE A 121 -1.83 3.27 16.27
C ILE A 121 -1.37 3.35 14.82
N PHE A 122 -0.41 2.50 14.47
CA PHE A 122 -0.01 2.20 13.09
C PHE A 122 -0.48 0.79 12.72
N HIS A 123 -1.55 0.71 11.93
CA HIS A 123 -2.08 -0.54 11.41
C HIS A 123 -1.57 -0.74 9.99
N VAL A 124 -0.75 -1.75 9.79
CA VAL A 124 0.01 -1.92 8.53
C VAL A 124 -0.10 -3.34 7.99
N ARG A 125 -0.29 -3.45 6.69
CA ARG A 125 -0.09 -4.71 5.99
C ARG A 125 1.38 -5.13 6.04
N ALA A 126 1.64 -6.42 6.27
CA ALA A 126 2.99 -6.96 6.53
C ALA A 126 4.08 -6.41 5.59
N GLY A 127 3.89 -6.51 4.27
CA GLY A 127 4.86 -6.00 3.30
C GLY A 127 5.06 -4.48 3.38
N ALA A 128 3.99 -3.70 3.65
CA ALA A 128 4.08 -2.25 3.76
C ALA A 128 4.79 -1.77 5.03
N GLY A 129 5.00 -2.66 5.99
CA GLY A 129 5.75 -2.38 7.22
C GLY A 129 7.27 -2.46 7.06
N CYS A 130 7.77 -3.00 5.95
CA CYS A 130 9.19 -3.10 5.65
C CYS A 130 9.86 -1.72 5.50
N GLY A 131 11.17 -1.68 5.24
CA GLY A 131 11.87 -0.44 4.92
C GLY A 131 11.91 0.60 6.06
N GLY A 132 11.67 0.19 7.30
CA GLY A 132 11.77 1.06 8.47
C GLY A 132 10.45 1.66 8.96
N ALA A 133 9.32 1.45 8.29
CA ALA A 133 8.03 1.99 8.70
C ALA A 133 7.62 1.55 10.11
N ILE A 134 7.68 0.24 10.40
CA ILE A 134 7.39 -0.31 11.73
C ILE A 134 8.36 0.22 12.79
N ALA A 135 9.65 0.25 12.49
CA ALA A 135 10.67 0.78 13.41
C ALA A 135 10.41 2.25 13.74
N LYS A 136 10.04 3.05 12.75
CA LYS A 136 9.67 4.46 12.94
C LYS A 136 8.44 4.61 13.84
N ALA A 137 7.38 3.84 13.60
CA ALA A 137 6.18 3.87 14.41
C ALA A 137 6.47 3.50 15.88
N LYS A 138 7.23 2.42 16.12
CA LYS A 138 7.64 2.00 17.46
C LYS A 138 8.50 3.06 18.17
N LYS A 139 9.44 3.69 17.44
CA LYS A 139 10.28 4.77 17.99
C LYS A 139 9.45 5.98 18.46
N GLN A 140 8.28 6.19 17.88
CA GLN A 140 7.35 7.26 18.25
C GLN A 140 6.30 6.82 19.30
N GLY A 141 6.45 5.64 19.88
CA GLY A 141 5.53 5.13 20.93
C GLY A 141 4.18 4.64 20.41
N MET A 142 4.02 4.49 19.08
CA MET A 142 2.78 4.00 18.51
C MET A 142 2.58 2.51 18.78
N LYS A 143 1.35 2.09 19.02
CA LYS A 143 0.98 0.67 18.96
C LYS A 143 0.98 0.23 17.50
N VAL A 144 1.65 -0.90 17.20
CA VAL A 144 1.74 -1.43 15.83
C VAL A 144 0.89 -2.68 15.73
N ILE A 145 0.00 -2.68 14.74
CA ILE A 145 -0.80 -3.85 14.34
C ILE A 145 -0.36 -4.23 12.94
N THR A 146 0.15 -5.45 12.78
CA THR A 146 0.54 -5.99 11.48
C THR A 146 -0.52 -6.97 10.99
N ASP A 147 -1.09 -6.70 9.82
CA ASP A 147 -2.07 -7.55 9.17
C ASP A 147 -1.38 -8.45 8.13
N TYR A 148 -1.48 -9.74 8.34
CA TYR A 148 -1.09 -10.77 7.39
C TYR A 148 -2.34 -11.22 6.63
N SER A 149 -2.45 -10.81 5.37
CA SER A 149 -3.58 -11.21 4.51
C SER A 149 -3.51 -12.67 4.03
N ILE A 150 -2.43 -13.34 4.32
CA ILE A 150 -2.18 -14.77 4.14
C ILE A 150 -1.66 -15.35 5.45
N ALA A 151 -1.84 -16.65 5.66
CA ALA A 151 -1.26 -17.34 6.82
C ALA A 151 0.24 -17.04 6.94
N HIS A 152 0.72 -16.88 8.16
CA HIS A 152 2.14 -16.69 8.41
C HIS A 152 2.95 -17.84 7.79
N PRO A 153 4.15 -17.60 7.21
CA PRO A 153 4.96 -18.65 6.59
C PRO A 153 5.14 -19.92 7.44
N SER A 154 5.27 -19.76 8.77
CA SER A 154 5.36 -20.92 9.68
C SER A 154 4.17 -21.89 9.60
N PHE A 155 2.98 -21.44 9.20
CA PHE A 155 1.83 -22.31 8.98
C PHE A 155 2.01 -23.24 7.77
N PHE A 156 2.80 -22.83 6.78
CA PHE A 156 3.08 -23.65 5.61
C PHE A 156 4.15 -24.70 5.90
N ASP A 157 5.12 -24.37 6.77
CA ASP A 157 6.18 -25.31 7.17
C ASP A 157 5.64 -26.45 8.03
N GLU A 158 4.62 -26.20 8.85
CA GLU A 158 3.97 -27.22 9.68
C GLU A 158 3.02 -28.15 8.90
N SER A 159 2.51 -27.73 7.74
CA SER A 159 1.57 -28.51 6.93
C SER A 159 2.23 -29.44 5.91
N VAL A 160 3.56 -29.40 5.77
CA VAL A 160 4.34 -30.16 4.78
C VAL A 160 5.09 -31.34 5.43
N ASN A 161 5.07 -31.46 6.76
CA ASN A 161 5.57 -32.58 7.53
C ASN A 161 4.41 -33.45 8.01
#